data_edc12dd770e8e99adb4298d9ee2f40dd
#
_entry.id   edc12dd770e8e99adb4298d9ee2f40dd
#
_cell.length_a   1.000
_cell.length_b   1.000
_cell.length_c   1.000
_cell.angle_alpha   90.00
_cell.angle_beta   90.00
_cell.angle_gamma   90.00
#
_symmetry.space_group_name_H-M   'P 1'
#
loop_
_entity.id
_entity.type
_entity.pdbx_description
1 polymer ?
#
loop_
_entity_poly.entity_id
_entity_poly.type
_entity_poly.pdbx_seq_one_letter_code
_entity_poly.pdbx_strand_id
1 'polypeptide(L)' 'MPDPSLELLMQMVQKVLDNQRDVRDDVREIKARLGRLETDVAQLHVFLAEQSTRLDRFSDRMERVERRLEIIEI' A
#
# COMPACT_ATOMS: atom_id res chain seq x y z
N MET A 1 43.75 -17.93 31.19
CA MET A 1 43.04 -16.65 31.25
C MET A 1 42.43 -16.30 29.91
N PRO A 2 41.18 -15.92 29.86
CA PRO A 2 40.63 -15.48 28.59
C PRO A 2 41.30 -14.19 28.15
N ASP A 3 41.64 -14.12 26.87
CA ASP A 3 42.25 -12.95 26.25
C ASP A 3 41.20 -11.83 26.21
N PRO A 4 41.50 -10.61 26.75
CA PRO A 4 40.56 -9.50 26.66
C PRO A 4 40.12 -9.18 25.23
N SER A 5 40.98 -9.40 24.25
CA SER A 5 40.62 -9.24 22.81
C SER A 5 39.56 -10.22 22.37
N LEU A 6 39.62 -11.44 22.86
CA LEU A 6 38.64 -12.49 22.53
C LEU A 6 37.28 -12.17 23.15
N GLU A 7 37.26 -11.73 24.39
CA GLU A 7 36.02 -11.30 25.06
C GLU A 7 35.40 -10.15 24.33
N LEU A 8 36.19 -9.18 23.92
CA LEU A 8 35.71 -8.04 23.16
C LEU A 8 35.09 -8.47 21.82
N LEU A 9 35.77 -9.37 21.12
CA LEU A 9 35.24 -9.93 19.87
C LEU A 9 33.93 -10.67 20.10
N MET A 10 33.82 -11.46 21.15
CA MET A 10 32.57 -12.16 21.48
C MET A 10 31.44 -11.21 21.78
N GLN A 11 31.69 -10.10 22.48
CA GLN A 11 30.74 -9.06 22.72
C GLN A 11 30.28 -8.39 21.43
N MET A 12 31.19 -8.09 20.54
CA MET A 12 30.89 -7.50 19.22
C MET A 12 30.04 -8.45 18.37
N VAL A 13 30.39 -9.74 18.36
CA VAL A 13 29.58 -10.76 17.65
C VAL A 13 28.18 -10.83 18.22
N GLN A 14 28.04 -10.79 19.56
CA GLN A 14 26.74 -10.81 20.21
C GLN A 14 25.89 -9.61 19.80
N LYS A 15 26.49 -8.41 19.76
CA LYS A 15 25.81 -7.20 19.28
C LYS A 15 25.32 -7.35 17.83
N VAL A 16 26.15 -7.89 16.96
CA VAL A 16 25.78 -8.12 15.56
C VAL A 16 24.61 -9.08 15.47
N LEU A 17 24.62 -10.16 16.25
CA LEU A 17 23.53 -11.12 16.27
C LEU A 17 22.22 -10.50 16.77
N ASP A 18 22.29 -9.69 17.82
CA ASP A 18 21.11 -8.99 18.35
C ASP A 18 20.56 -8.00 17.33
N ASN A 19 21.43 -7.24 16.66
CA ASN A 19 21.04 -6.32 15.60
C ASN A 19 20.39 -7.06 14.43
N GLN A 20 20.90 -8.23 14.06
CA GLN A 20 20.30 -9.03 12.99
C GLN A 20 18.92 -9.55 13.34
N ARG A 21 18.66 -9.89 14.61
CA ARG A 21 17.32 -10.24 15.06
C ARG A 21 16.36 -9.08 14.92
N ASP A 22 16.77 -7.90 15.35
CA ASP A 22 15.97 -6.68 15.24
C ASP A 22 15.66 -6.38 13.77
N VAL A 23 16.63 -6.49 12.89
CA VAL A 23 16.44 -6.29 11.45
C VAL A 23 15.45 -7.31 10.88
N ARG A 24 15.55 -8.56 11.27
CA ARG A 24 14.60 -9.60 10.84
C ARG A 24 13.18 -9.30 11.28
N ASP A 25 13.00 -8.85 12.52
CA ASP A 25 11.70 -8.49 13.05
C ASP A 25 11.13 -7.29 12.31
N ASP A 26 11.96 -6.29 12.03
CA ASP A 26 11.59 -5.13 11.23
C ASP A 26 11.19 -5.51 9.81
N VAL A 27 11.93 -6.41 9.18
CA VAL A 27 11.62 -6.90 7.84
C VAL A 27 10.27 -7.64 7.83
N ARG A 28 9.99 -8.45 8.83
CA ARG A 28 8.69 -9.13 8.96
C ARG A 28 7.56 -8.14 9.09
N GLU A 29 7.75 -7.10 9.89
CA GLU A 29 6.77 -6.04 10.07
C GLU A 29 6.54 -5.28 8.76
N ILE A 30 7.60 -4.94 8.05
CA ILE A 30 7.53 -4.27 6.74
C ILE A 30 6.76 -5.14 5.74
N LYS A 31 7.03 -6.43 5.68
CA LYS A 31 6.33 -7.37 4.81
C LYS A 31 4.84 -7.42 5.13
N ALA A 32 4.49 -7.44 6.41
CA ALA A 32 3.08 -7.43 6.83
C ALA A 32 2.37 -6.13 6.42
N ARG A 33 3.03 -5.00 6.59
CA ARG A 33 2.50 -3.69 6.18
C ARG A 33 2.37 -3.59 4.67
N LEU A 34 3.35 -4.12 3.95
CA LEU A 34 3.31 -4.16 2.48
C LEU A 34 2.13 -4.99 1.98
N GLY A 35 1.89 -6.14 2.59
CA GLY A 35 0.73 -6.98 2.27
C GLY A 35 -0.60 -6.25 2.48
N ARG A 36 -0.75 -5.51 3.57
CA ARG A 36 -1.92 -4.67 3.82
C ARG A 36 -2.06 -3.57 2.78
N LEU A 37 -0.95 -2.93 2.45
CA LEU A 37 -0.94 -1.88 1.43
C LEU A 37 -1.36 -2.41 0.07
N GLU A 38 -0.88 -3.58 -0.34
CA GLU A 38 -1.29 -4.24 -1.58
C GLU A 38 -2.79 -4.50 -1.60
N THR A 39 -3.35 -4.97 -0.49
CA THR A 39 -4.79 -5.19 -0.36
C THR A 39 -5.56 -3.87 -0.47
N ASP A 40 -5.09 -2.83 0.20
CA ASP A 40 -5.72 -1.51 0.17
C ASP A 40 -5.68 -0.91 -1.24
N VAL A 41 -4.57 -1.06 -1.95
CA VAL A 41 -4.44 -0.60 -3.34
C VAL A 41 -5.40 -1.37 -4.25
N ALA A 42 -5.53 -2.68 -4.07
CA ALA A 42 -6.49 -3.48 -4.83
C ALA A 42 -7.93 -3.01 -4.61
N GLN A 43 -8.31 -2.71 -3.37
CA GLN A 43 -9.62 -2.16 -3.03
C GLN A 43 -9.83 -0.78 -3.67
N LEU A 44 -8.81 0.07 -3.68
CA LEU A 44 -8.87 1.37 -4.34
C LEU A 44 -9.09 1.23 -5.85
N HIS A 45 -8.46 0.26 -6.50
CA HIS A 45 -8.67 -0.01 -7.92
C HIS A 45 -10.11 -0.41 -8.22
N VAL A 46 -10.71 -1.25 -7.39
CA VAL A 46 -12.12 -1.64 -7.51
C VAL A 46 -13.02 -0.42 -7.33
N PHE A 47 -12.76 0.39 -6.32
CA PHE A 47 -13.51 1.62 -6.06
C PHE A 47 -13.44 2.59 -7.24
N LEU A 48 -12.24 2.80 -7.80
CA LEU A 48 -12.05 3.68 -8.95
C LEU A 48 -12.81 3.17 -10.18
N ALA A 49 -12.80 1.85 -10.42
CA ALA A 49 -13.55 1.26 -11.52
C ALA A 49 -15.06 1.47 -11.36
N GLU A 50 -15.60 1.34 -10.16
CA GLU A 50 -16.99 1.61 -9.86
C GLU A 50 -17.34 3.08 -10.07
N GLN A 51 -16.48 4.00 -9.63
CA GLN A 51 -16.68 5.44 -9.83
C GLN A 51 -16.64 5.81 -11.31
N SER A 52 -15.74 5.22 -12.09
CA SER A 52 -15.67 5.42 -13.52
C SER A 52 -16.98 5.01 -14.21
N THR A 53 -17.53 3.86 -13.86
CA THR A 53 -18.82 3.37 -14.37
C THR A 53 -19.97 4.34 -14.01
N ARG A 54 -19.98 4.86 -12.79
CA ARG A 54 -20.99 5.84 -12.35
C ARG A 54 -20.89 7.14 -13.12
N LEU A 55 -19.67 7.61 -13.36
CA LEU A 55 -19.43 8.82 -14.15
C LEU A 55 -19.90 8.64 -15.59
N ASP A 56 -19.65 7.50 -16.20
CA ASP A 56 -20.12 7.20 -17.55
C ASP A 56 -21.65 7.21 -17.63
N ARG A 57 -22.32 6.59 -16.67
CA ARG A 57 -23.79 6.62 -16.57
C ARG A 57 -24.31 8.04 -16.37
N PHE A 58 -23.66 8.82 -15.54
CA PHE A 58 -24.02 10.21 -15.31
C PHE A 58 -23.87 11.03 -16.58
N SER A 59 -22.77 10.86 -17.30
CA SER A 59 -22.53 11.51 -18.58
C SER A 59 -23.62 11.17 -19.60
N ASP A 60 -24.00 9.90 -19.71
CA ASP A 60 -25.09 9.47 -20.60
C ASP A 60 -26.43 10.12 -20.25
N ARG A 61 -26.75 10.23 -18.95
CA ARG A 61 -27.95 10.91 -18.48
C ARG A 61 -27.93 12.39 -18.80
N MET A 62 -26.78 13.02 -18.65
CA MET A 62 -26.61 14.45 -18.98
C MET A 62 -26.82 14.68 -20.47
N GLU A 63 -26.29 13.85 -21.33
CA GLU A 63 -26.52 13.92 -22.78
C GLU A 63 -27.99 13.80 -23.13
N ARG A 64 -28.72 12.87 -22.50
CA ARG A 64 -30.16 12.71 -22.71
C ARG A 64 -30.94 13.95 -22.27
N VAL A 65 -30.59 14.55 -21.16
CA VAL A 65 -31.20 15.77 -20.69
C VAL A 65 -30.95 16.92 -21.67
N GLU A 66 -29.73 17.07 -22.12
CA GLU A 66 -29.32 18.07 -23.11
C GLU A 66 -30.16 17.94 -24.41
N ARG A 67 -30.30 16.72 -24.92
CA ARG A 67 -31.08 16.44 -26.13
C ARG A 67 -32.57 16.82 -25.92
N ARG A 68 -33.13 16.49 -24.76
CA ARG A 68 -34.51 16.88 -24.44
C ARG A 68 -34.72 18.39 -24.38
N LEU A 69 -33.75 19.08 -23.80
CA LEU A 69 -33.76 20.54 -23.74
C LEU A 69 -33.68 21.17 -25.14
N GLU A 70 -32.81 20.65 -26.00
CA GLU A 70 -32.69 21.10 -27.38
C GLU A 70 -34.00 20.90 -28.16
N ILE A 71 -34.67 19.77 -28.01
CA ILE A 71 -35.96 19.50 -28.65
C ILE A 71 -37.05 20.45 -28.13
N ILE A 72 -37.03 20.80 -26.87
CA ILE A 72 -38.00 21.71 -26.28
C ILE A 72 -37.75 23.16 -26.74
N GLU A 73 -36.53 23.54 -26.94
CA GLU A 73 -36.16 24.88 -27.42
C GLU A 73 -36.46 25.12 -28.90
N ILE A 74 -36.57 24.06 -29.65
CA ILE A 74 -36.96 24.14 -31.08
C ILE A 74 -38.46 24.21 -31.18
#